data_cd8a9765748c050ce3214a120726af47
#
_entry.id   cd8a9765748c050ce3214a120726af47
#
_cell.length_a   1.000
_cell.length_b   1.000
_cell.length_c   1.000
_cell.angle_alpha   90.00
_cell.angle_beta   90.00
_cell.angle_gamma   90.00
#
_symmetry.space_group_name_H-M   'P 1'
#
loop_
_entity.id
_entity.type
_entity.pdbx_description
1 polymer ?
#
loop_
_entity_poly.entity_id
_entity_poly.type
_entity_poly.pdbx_seq_one_letter_code
_entity_poly.pdbx_strand_id
1 'polypeptide(L)'
;VFMLLYSSVSSFSYAAPKIGLALGEGGSRFYIHIGVLKVLESEGIKLDYIAGTSIGSFIGGLYALWEDIDKIEKYALSLDFDKYYLSPREDIRLQSIGETTFITFYSEISKGKIGIELLKGLMDGKIMRDEIDRLTNWASFEYDLKIPFKVVATDLITGEKVVIDQGRISNAIAASMSVPGMFIPFKFEDKMLVDGGLIDPVPVDVVREMGADIVIGVSLRDIQEDTLPVINNVVSILYRSVYIMLGELNNISANKADIVIRPHYRGPLSTDMEKENKIQLIKLGEEETKKIIPLLKTLISSY
;
A
#
# COMPACT_ATOMS: atom_id res chain seq x y z
N VAL A 1 9.34 -59.22 39.43
CA VAL A 1 10.03 -58.22 38.62
C VAL A 1 9.00 -57.49 37.80
N PHE A 2 8.55 -56.31 38.26
CA PHE A 2 7.65 -55.43 37.49
C PHE A 2 8.51 -54.48 36.66
N MET A 3 8.48 -54.62 35.36
CA MET A 3 9.15 -53.72 34.40
C MET A 3 8.18 -52.55 34.08
N LEU A 4 8.45 -51.35 34.66
CA LEU A 4 7.76 -50.10 34.32
C LEU A 4 8.25 -49.68 32.96
N LEU A 5 7.43 -49.81 31.93
CA LEU A 5 7.61 -49.17 30.62
C LEU A 5 7.34 -47.68 30.77
N TYR A 6 8.36 -46.85 30.82
CA TYR A 6 8.29 -45.42 30.63
C TYR A 6 8.06 -45.15 29.14
N SER A 7 6.82 -44.86 28.76
CA SER A 7 6.54 -44.28 27.44
C SER A 7 6.97 -42.82 27.47
N SER A 8 8.10 -42.49 26.85
CA SER A 8 8.46 -41.12 26.55
C SER A 8 7.48 -40.57 25.50
N VAL A 9 6.51 -39.79 25.97
CA VAL A 9 5.74 -38.93 25.10
C VAL A 9 6.69 -37.84 24.64
N SER A 10 7.22 -37.95 23.43
CA SER A 10 7.90 -36.87 22.76
C SER A 10 6.83 -35.79 22.50
N SER A 11 6.87 -34.71 23.28
CA SER A 11 6.13 -33.50 22.98
C SER A 11 6.68 -32.96 21.65
N PHE A 12 5.92 -33.15 20.58
CA PHE A 12 6.14 -32.40 19.35
C PHE A 12 5.91 -30.93 19.69
N SER A 13 6.97 -30.17 19.83
CA SER A 13 6.89 -28.70 19.85
C SER A 13 6.55 -28.28 18.42
N TYR A 14 5.30 -28.01 18.15
CA TYR A 14 4.92 -27.31 16.92
C TYR A 14 5.55 -25.92 16.97
N ALA A 15 6.29 -25.55 15.93
CA ALA A 15 6.75 -24.17 15.79
C ALA A 15 5.53 -23.25 15.71
N ALA A 16 5.59 -22.09 16.38
CA ALA A 16 4.50 -21.10 16.28
C ALA A 16 4.27 -20.72 14.81
N PRO A 17 3.01 -20.54 14.40
CA PRO A 17 2.70 -20.20 13.02
C PRO A 17 3.32 -18.85 12.64
N LYS A 18 3.79 -18.75 11.42
CA LYS A 18 4.33 -17.52 10.84
C LYS A 18 3.19 -16.62 10.37
N ILE A 19 3.20 -15.39 10.83
CA ILE A 19 2.15 -14.41 10.56
C ILE A 19 2.62 -13.44 9.47
N GLY A 20 1.82 -13.30 8.43
CA GLY A 20 2.07 -12.38 7.34
C GLY A 20 1.00 -11.29 7.25
N LEU A 21 1.43 -10.10 6.81
CA LEU A 21 0.56 -8.93 6.65
C LEU A 21 0.58 -8.45 5.19
N ALA A 22 -0.59 -8.46 4.55
CA ALA A 22 -0.81 -7.93 3.22
C ALA A 22 -1.48 -6.55 3.32
N LEU A 23 -0.75 -5.47 3.02
CA LEU A 23 -1.23 -4.10 3.06
C LEU A 23 -1.69 -3.66 1.67
N GLY A 24 -3.00 -3.40 1.55
CA GLY A 24 -3.63 -3.05 0.29
C GLY A 24 -3.44 -1.59 -0.13
N GLU A 25 -3.79 -1.32 -1.38
CA GLU A 25 -3.87 0.01 -1.95
C GLU A 25 -5.00 0.84 -1.31
N GLY A 26 -4.95 2.17 -1.40
CA GLY A 26 -6.00 3.00 -0.81
C GLY A 26 -5.74 4.51 -0.77
N GLY A 27 -4.66 4.98 -1.39
CA GLY A 27 -4.33 6.41 -1.47
C GLY A 27 -4.28 7.09 -0.10
N SER A 28 -4.97 8.20 0.07
CA SER A 28 -4.94 9.01 1.31
C SER A 28 -5.49 8.31 2.55
N ARG A 29 -6.11 7.12 2.42
CA ARG A 29 -6.56 6.30 3.56
C ARG A 29 -5.44 5.53 4.27
N PHE A 30 -4.21 5.68 3.86
CA PHE A 30 -3.05 4.95 4.43
C PHE A 30 -2.88 5.11 5.95
N TYR A 31 -3.43 6.16 6.54
CA TYR A 31 -3.45 6.35 8.00
C TYR A 31 -4.14 5.18 8.72
N ILE A 32 -5.06 4.49 8.06
CA ILE A 32 -5.72 3.28 8.58
C ILE A 32 -4.70 2.16 8.78
N HIS A 33 -3.74 1.97 7.85
CA HIS A 33 -2.68 0.98 8.00
C HIS A 33 -1.85 1.22 9.26
N ILE A 34 -1.62 2.50 9.63
CA ILE A 34 -0.93 2.86 10.87
C ILE A 34 -1.72 2.36 12.08
N GLY A 35 -3.04 2.59 12.11
CA GLY A 35 -3.91 2.10 13.18
C GLY A 35 -3.90 0.57 13.30
N VAL A 36 -3.89 -0.14 12.16
CA VAL A 36 -3.77 -1.60 12.13
C VAL A 36 -2.46 -2.05 12.78
N LEU A 37 -1.33 -1.51 12.34
CA LEU A 37 -0.01 -1.86 12.86
C LEU A 37 0.14 -1.54 14.35
N LYS A 38 -0.43 -0.41 14.83
CA LYS A 38 -0.44 -0.04 16.26
C LYS A 38 -1.09 -1.11 17.13
N VAL A 39 -2.22 -1.62 16.71
CA VAL A 39 -2.91 -2.67 17.47
C VAL A 39 -2.14 -3.98 17.41
N LEU A 40 -1.68 -4.40 16.24
CA LEU A 40 -0.89 -5.63 16.12
C LEU A 40 0.36 -5.58 17.01
N GLU A 41 1.10 -4.46 16.99
CA GLU A 41 2.29 -4.27 17.82
C GLU A 41 1.93 -4.25 19.32
N SER A 42 0.90 -3.51 19.74
CA SER A 42 0.47 -3.43 21.15
C SER A 42 -0.06 -4.77 21.70
N GLU A 43 -0.62 -5.62 20.84
CA GLU A 43 -1.09 -6.96 21.19
C GLU A 43 0.03 -8.03 21.14
N GLY A 44 1.27 -7.62 20.83
CA GLY A 44 2.43 -8.51 20.74
C GLY A 44 2.37 -9.48 19.55
N ILE A 45 1.61 -9.14 18.52
CA ILE A 45 1.52 -9.94 17.29
C ILE A 45 2.78 -9.68 16.46
N LYS A 46 3.69 -10.64 16.47
CA LYS A 46 4.92 -10.58 15.66
C LYS A 46 4.58 -10.86 14.21
N LEU A 47 4.99 -9.96 13.32
CA LEU A 47 4.89 -10.17 11.88
C LEU A 47 6.18 -10.80 11.35
N ASP A 48 6.05 -11.93 10.64
CA ASP A 48 7.18 -12.62 10.00
C ASP A 48 7.38 -12.17 8.55
N TYR A 49 6.31 -11.72 7.88
CA TYR A 49 6.34 -11.30 6.48
C TYR A 49 5.40 -10.14 6.23
N ILE A 50 5.79 -9.23 5.36
CA ILE A 50 4.94 -8.12 4.90
C ILE A 50 5.01 -8.05 3.37
N ALA A 51 3.86 -7.84 2.73
CA ALA A 51 3.81 -7.36 1.35
C ALA A 51 2.86 -6.18 1.23
N GLY A 52 3.18 -5.26 0.31
CA GLY A 52 2.39 -4.05 0.13
C GLY A 52 2.15 -3.72 -1.34
N THR A 53 0.97 -3.16 -1.61
CA THR A 53 0.59 -2.62 -2.91
C THR A 53 0.29 -1.12 -2.77
N SER A 54 0.83 -0.32 -3.71
CA SER A 54 0.63 1.15 -3.73
C SER A 54 1.01 1.78 -2.39
N ILE A 55 0.12 2.56 -1.80
CA ILE A 55 0.35 3.18 -0.48
C ILE A 55 0.60 2.16 0.64
N GLY A 56 0.08 0.94 0.51
CA GLY A 56 0.39 -0.16 1.43
C GLY A 56 1.86 -0.57 1.36
N SER A 57 2.50 -0.43 0.20
CA SER A 57 3.94 -0.66 0.05
C SER A 57 4.77 0.40 0.79
N PHE A 58 4.30 1.65 0.82
CA PHE A 58 4.96 2.74 1.55
C PHE A 58 4.94 2.49 3.07
N ILE A 59 3.76 2.26 3.64
CA ILE A 59 3.64 2.02 5.09
C ILE A 59 4.29 0.69 5.48
N GLY A 60 4.08 -0.37 4.70
CA GLY A 60 4.69 -1.69 4.92
C GLY A 60 6.22 -1.65 4.86
N GLY A 61 6.78 -0.91 3.89
CA GLY A 61 8.22 -0.73 3.75
C GLY A 61 8.83 0.02 4.92
N LEU A 62 8.21 1.11 5.38
CA LEU A 62 8.66 1.84 6.57
C LEU A 62 8.60 0.97 7.83
N TYR A 63 7.52 0.16 7.98
CA TYR A 63 7.40 -0.73 9.14
C TYR A 63 8.41 -1.89 9.08
N ALA A 64 8.62 -2.46 7.91
CA ALA A 64 9.61 -3.51 7.71
C ALA A 64 11.06 -3.06 8.00
N LEU A 65 11.34 -1.77 7.79
CA LEU A 65 12.63 -1.16 8.11
C LEU A 65 12.80 -0.79 9.58
N TRP A 66 11.76 -0.17 10.15
CA TRP A 66 11.91 0.47 11.47
C TRP A 66 11.40 -0.40 12.61
N GLU A 67 10.30 -1.15 12.37
CA GLU A 67 9.59 -1.89 13.42
C GLU A 67 9.29 -0.98 14.62
N ASP A 68 8.77 0.22 14.29
CA ASP A 68 8.50 1.31 15.23
C ASP A 68 7.30 2.12 14.68
N ILE A 69 6.11 1.77 15.13
CA ILE A 69 4.89 2.37 14.63
C ILE A 69 4.69 3.83 15.09
N ASP A 70 5.19 4.19 16.27
CA ASP A 70 5.09 5.55 16.77
C ASP A 70 5.91 6.51 15.92
N LYS A 71 7.09 6.07 15.45
CA LYS A 71 7.91 6.83 14.52
C LYS A 71 7.20 7.04 13.19
N ILE A 72 6.51 6.00 12.67
CA ILE A 72 5.75 6.08 11.42
C ILE A 72 4.56 7.02 11.58
N GLU A 73 3.79 6.92 12.66
CA GLU A 73 2.66 7.80 12.95
C GLU A 73 3.11 9.27 13.02
N LYS A 74 4.16 9.56 13.80
CA LYS A 74 4.71 10.90 13.91
C LYS A 74 5.10 11.50 12.57
N TYR A 75 5.79 10.71 11.74
CA TYR A 75 6.14 11.13 10.39
C TYR A 75 4.90 11.36 9.53
N ALA A 76 3.97 10.40 9.47
CA ALA A 76 2.76 10.47 8.66
C ALA A 76 1.88 11.69 9.02
N LEU A 77 1.73 12.00 10.30
CA LEU A 77 0.98 13.17 10.75
C LEU A 77 1.64 14.50 10.36
N SER A 78 2.96 14.52 10.18
CA SER A 78 3.72 15.71 9.72
C SER A 78 3.85 15.79 8.20
N LEU A 79 3.46 14.72 7.48
CA LEU A 79 3.63 14.62 6.03
C LEU A 79 2.66 15.57 5.32
N ASP A 80 3.22 16.45 4.49
CA ASP A 80 2.48 17.17 3.46
C ASP A 80 2.39 16.25 2.23
N PHE A 81 1.31 15.46 2.19
CA PHE A 81 1.15 14.44 1.16
C PHE A 81 1.09 15.05 -0.24
N ASP A 82 0.46 16.22 -0.39
CA ASP A 82 0.33 16.89 -1.68
C ASP A 82 1.68 17.30 -2.24
N LYS A 83 2.57 17.79 -1.39
CA LYS A 83 3.91 18.18 -1.79
C LYS A 83 4.70 17.01 -2.37
N TYR A 84 4.55 15.81 -1.81
CA TYR A 84 5.35 14.66 -2.23
C TYR A 84 4.67 13.81 -3.29
N TYR A 85 3.34 13.73 -3.23
CA TYR A 85 2.57 12.86 -4.10
C TYR A 85 1.99 13.56 -5.33
N LEU A 86 1.58 14.84 -5.19
CA LEU A 86 0.94 15.61 -6.27
C LEU A 86 1.88 16.66 -6.89
N SER A 87 3.19 16.59 -6.65
CA SER A 87 4.13 17.53 -7.29
C SER A 87 4.20 17.27 -8.79
N PRO A 88 3.77 18.23 -9.62
CA PRO A 88 3.81 18.07 -11.05
C PRO A 88 5.26 18.03 -11.56
N ARG A 89 5.42 17.47 -12.74
CA ARG A 89 6.69 17.52 -13.47
C ARG A 89 7.15 18.98 -13.66
N GLU A 90 8.44 19.21 -13.79
CA GLU A 90 9.03 20.54 -13.94
C GLU A 90 8.48 21.31 -15.17
N ASP A 91 8.04 20.58 -16.21
CA ASP A 91 7.46 21.13 -17.45
C ASP A 91 5.92 21.35 -17.34
N ILE A 92 5.32 21.09 -16.18
CA ILE A 92 3.87 21.22 -15.94
C ILE A 92 3.65 22.21 -14.80
N ARG A 93 2.72 23.16 -14.99
CA ARG A 93 2.18 24.00 -13.90
C ARG A 93 0.70 23.76 -13.75
N LEU A 94 0.30 23.47 -12.52
CA LEU A 94 -1.10 23.46 -12.11
C LEU A 94 -1.48 24.86 -11.62
N GLN A 95 -2.51 25.46 -12.20
CA GLN A 95 -3.03 26.75 -11.77
C GLN A 95 -4.52 26.60 -11.48
N SER A 96 -4.92 26.87 -10.25
CA SER A 96 -6.32 26.86 -9.84
C SER A 96 -6.88 28.28 -9.85
N ILE A 97 -8.05 28.46 -10.48
CA ILE A 97 -8.83 29.69 -10.44
C ILE A 97 -10.23 29.31 -9.95
N GLY A 98 -10.51 29.62 -8.68
CA GLY A 98 -11.73 29.13 -8.01
C GLY A 98 -11.69 27.61 -7.84
N GLU A 99 -12.78 26.94 -8.20
CA GLU A 99 -12.90 25.48 -8.14
C GLU A 99 -12.31 24.74 -9.36
N THR A 100 -11.80 25.48 -10.35
CA THR A 100 -11.30 24.92 -11.60
C THR A 100 -9.77 24.92 -11.62
N THR A 101 -9.18 23.73 -11.78
CA THR A 101 -7.74 23.59 -11.97
C THR A 101 -7.40 23.57 -13.45
N PHE A 102 -6.53 24.50 -13.88
CA PHE A 102 -6.00 24.54 -15.23
C PHE A 102 -4.60 23.92 -15.24
N ILE A 103 -4.35 23.08 -16.24
CA ILE A 103 -3.03 22.50 -16.49
C ILE A 103 -2.35 23.38 -17.54
N THR A 104 -1.32 24.10 -17.13
CA THR A 104 -0.54 24.94 -18.04
C THR A 104 0.81 24.27 -18.32
N PHE A 105 1.07 24.06 -19.60
CA PHE A 105 2.33 23.44 -20.05
C PHE A 105 3.36 24.52 -20.37
N TYR A 106 4.50 24.43 -19.72
CA TYR A 106 5.71 25.11 -20.15
C TYR A 106 6.51 24.16 -21.03
N SER A 107 6.18 24.09 -22.32
CA SER A 107 7.10 23.53 -23.27
C SER A 107 7.68 24.69 -24.08
N GLU A 108 8.98 24.69 -24.26
CA GLU A 108 9.57 25.41 -25.40
C GLU A 108 8.85 24.87 -26.65
N ILE A 109 8.13 25.74 -27.36
CA ILE A 109 7.42 25.44 -28.61
C ILE A 109 8.46 25.13 -29.70
N SER A 110 9.39 24.25 -29.44
CA SER A 110 10.31 23.79 -30.42
C SER A 110 10.00 22.34 -30.77
N LYS A 111 9.38 22.16 -31.93
CA LYS A 111 9.31 20.91 -32.69
C LYS A 111 8.13 19.96 -32.50
N GLY A 112 6.87 20.42 -32.33
CA GLY A 112 5.70 19.56 -32.61
C GLY A 112 5.48 18.30 -31.74
N LYS A 113 6.19 18.17 -30.59
CA LYS A 113 6.13 17.01 -29.70
C LYS A 113 5.24 17.16 -28.47
N ILE A 114 4.59 18.29 -28.30
CA ILE A 114 3.84 18.67 -27.08
C ILE A 114 2.75 17.66 -26.74
N GLY A 115 2.02 17.17 -27.74
CA GLY A 115 0.86 16.30 -27.49
C GLY A 115 1.18 14.91 -26.97
N ILE A 116 2.38 14.39 -27.28
CA ILE A 116 2.74 12.99 -26.95
C ILE A 116 3.29 12.88 -25.52
N GLU A 117 4.01 13.88 -25.04
CA GLU A 117 4.60 13.86 -23.68
C GLU A 117 3.53 14.05 -22.60
N LEU A 118 2.45 14.77 -22.93
CA LEU A 118 1.31 14.96 -22.05
C LEU A 118 0.60 13.67 -21.67
N LEU A 119 0.55 12.73 -22.58
CA LEU A 119 -0.11 11.45 -22.41
C LEU A 119 0.65 10.49 -21.49
N LYS A 120 1.87 10.83 -21.07
CA LYS A 120 2.68 9.94 -20.22
C LYS A 120 2.39 10.03 -18.73
N GLY A 121 1.76 11.09 -18.24
CA GLY A 121 1.47 11.35 -16.84
C GLY A 121 1.83 12.77 -16.41
N LEU A 122 1.19 13.23 -15.34
CA LEU A 122 1.37 14.60 -14.82
C LEU A 122 2.56 14.72 -13.85
N MET A 123 2.90 13.62 -13.17
CA MET A 123 3.91 13.55 -12.13
C MET A 123 4.97 12.49 -12.46
N ASP A 124 6.21 12.73 -12.10
CA ASP A 124 7.31 11.76 -12.32
C ASP A 124 7.68 10.95 -11.07
N GLY A 125 7.06 11.26 -9.93
CA GLY A 125 7.30 10.58 -8.67
C GLY A 125 8.70 10.83 -8.07
N LYS A 126 9.51 11.70 -8.66
CA LYS A 126 10.89 11.94 -8.21
C LYS A 126 10.94 12.49 -6.80
N ILE A 127 10.12 13.51 -6.48
CA ILE A 127 10.11 14.13 -5.16
C ILE A 127 9.70 13.14 -4.08
N MET A 128 8.70 12.29 -4.36
CA MET A 128 8.28 11.22 -3.46
C MET A 128 9.40 10.20 -3.24
N ARG A 129 10.05 9.76 -4.31
CA ARG A 129 11.16 8.80 -4.23
C ARG A 129 12.35 9.37 -3.45
N ASP A 130 12.74 10.62 -3.73
CA ASP A 130 13.84 11.28 -3.04
C ASP A 130 13.53 11.44 -1.53
N GLU A 131 12.27 11.69 -1.16
CA GLU A 131 11.84 11.72 0.24
C GLU A 131 11.91 10.35 0.90
N ILE A 132 11.48 9.27 0.21
CA ILE A 132 11.61 7.90 0.73
C ILE A 132 13.08 7.53 0.90
N ASP A 133 13.94 7.86 -0.06
CA ASP A 133 15.40 7.66 0.06
C ASP A 133 15.97 8.37 1.29
N ARG A 134 15.59 9.62 1.50
CA ARG A 134 16.02 10.41 2.67
C ARG A 134 15.54 9.81 3.98
N LEU A 135 14.28 9.39 4.04
CA LEU A 135 13.69 8.79 5.24
C LEU A 135 14.31 7.46 5.61
N THR A 136 14.61 6.66 4.62
CA THR A 136 15.12 5.30 4.78
C THR A 136 16.65 5.23 4.74
N ASN A 137 17.32 6.36 4.57
CA ASN A 137 18.77 6.43 4.38
C ASN A 137 19.24 5.53 3.23
N TRP A 138 18.55 5.61 2.07
CA TRP A 138 18.80 4.82 0.87
C TRP A 138 18.77 3.30 1.09
N ALA A 139 17.90 2.84 1.97
CA ALA A 139 17.76 1.43 2.32
C ALA A 139 17.46 0.52 1.12
N SER A 140 17.95 -0.69 1.20
CA SER A 140 17.75 -1.76 0.23
C SER A 140 17.10 -2.99 0.85
N PHE A 141 16.49 -3.83 0.01
CA PHE A 141 15.86 -5.08 0.45
C PHE A 141 16.88 -6.06 1.05
N GLU A 142 18.13 -6.06 0.54
CA GLU A 142 19.11 -7.07 0.87
C GLU A 142 19.77 -6.89 2.25
N TYR A 143 19.80 -5.65 2.76
CA TYR A 143 20.66 -5.35 3.93
C TYR A 143 19.96 -4.67 5.10
N ASP A 144 18.82 -4.02 4.86
CA ASP A 144 18.31 -3.05 5.83
C ASP A 144 16.99 -3.46 6.50
N LEU A 145 16.30 -4.46 5.95
CA LEU A 145 15.00 -4.91 6.44
C LEU A 145 15.11 -5.71 7.73
N LYS A 146 14.31 -5.37 8.74
CA LYS A 146 14.10 -6.16 9.95
C LYS A 146 13.06 -7.27 9.73
N ILE A 147 12.05 -7.00 8.88
CA ILE A 147 11.02 -7.95 8.50
C ILE A 147 11.11 -8.16 6.98
N PRO A 148 11.17 -9.41 6.49
CA PRO A 148 11.09 -9.70 5.06
C PRO A 148 9.90 -8.99 4.41
N PHE A 149 10.16 -8.23 3.35
CA PHE A 149 9.20 -7.37 2.71
C PHE A 149 9.22 -7.51 1.19
N LYS A 150 8.03 -7.45 0.57
CA LYS A 150 7.88 -7.43 -0.90
C LYS A 150 6.90 -6.37 -1.34
N VAL A 151 7.12 -5.84 -2.54
CA VAL A 151 6.28 -4.80 -3.16
C VAL A 151 5.67 -5.32 -4.45
N VAL A 152 4.38 -5.03 -4.67
CA VAL A 152 3.69 -5.42 -5.90
C VAL A 152 3.53 -4.22 -6.82
N ALA A 153 3.90 -4.39 -8.09
CA ALA A 153 3.66 -3.48 -9.19
C ALA A 153 3.03 -4.23 -10.38
N THR A 154 2.58 -3.50 -11.39
CA THR A 154 2.03 -4.06 -12.63
C THR A 154 2.92 -3.67 -13.80
N ASP A 155 3.35 -4.62 -14.62
CA ASP A 155 4.00 -4.31 -15.88
C ASP A 155 2.94 -3.86 -16.91
N LEU A 156 3.01 -2.60 -17.31
CA LEU A 156 2.05 -2.00 -18.24
C LEU A 156 2.10 -2.62 -19.63
N ILE A 157 3.22 -3.24 -20.02
CA ILE A 157 3.40 -3.81 -21.35
C ILE A 157 2.80 -5.21 -21.44
N THR A 158 3.08 -6.06 -20.43
CA THR A 158 2.63 -7.45 -20.43
C THR A 158 1.32 -7.65 -19.68
N GLY A 159 0.94 -6.72 -18.79
CA GLY A 159 -0.19 -6.87 -17.87
C GLY A 159 0.11 -7.82 -16.71
N GLU A 160 1.35 -8.25 -16.53
CA GLU A 160 1.74 -9.20 -15.48
C GLU A 160 1.98 -8.52 -14.14
N LYS A 161 1.75 -9.28 -13.07
CA LYS A 161 2.15 -8.91 -11.72
C LYS A 161 3.67 -8.98 -11.59
N VAL A 162 4.27 -7.91 -11.09
CA VAL A 162 5.69 -7.84 -10.77
C VAL A 162 5.86 -7.72 -9.27
N VAL A 163 6.54 -8.71 -8.67
CA VAL A 163 6.90 -8.69 -7.25
C VAL A 163 8.34 -8.23 -7.14
N ILE A 164 8.56 -7.12 -6.43
CA ILE A 164 9.87 -6.49 -6.26
C ILE A 164 10.35 -6.76 -4.84
N ASP A 165 11.51 -7.41 -4.71
CA ASP A 165 12.13 -7.78 -3.44
C ASP A 165 13.66 -7.60 -3.44
N GLN A 166 14.16 -6.77 -4.36
CA GLN A 166 15.59 -6.47 -4.48
C GLN A 166 15.84 -5.00 -4.87
N GLY A 167 17.04 -4.54 -4.61
CA GLY A 167 17.47 -3.19 -4.89
C GLY A 167 16.93 -2.15 -3.90
N ARG A 168 16.82 -0.90 -4.32
CA ARG A 168 16.35 0.20 -3.44
C ARG A 168 14.85 0.10 -3.17
N ILE A 169 14.50 0.18 -1.89
CA ILE A 169 13.11 0.16 -1.43
C ILE A 169 12.30 1.34 -2.00
N SER A 170 12.91 2.53 -2.10
CA SER A 170 12.28 3.71 -2.68
C SER A 170 11.84 3.51 -4.14
N ASN A 171 12.64 2.81 -4.95
CA ASN A 171 12.31 2.50 -6.33
C ASN A 171 11.10 1.55 -6.42
N ALA A 172 11.06 0.52 -5.59
CA ALA A 172 9.95 -0.43 -5.54
C ALA A 172 8.64 0.26 -5.13
N ILE A 173 8.70 1.08 -4.07
CA ILE A 173 7.54 1.85 -3.60
C ILE A 173 7.07 2.82 -4.68
N ALA A 174 8.00 3.58 -5.32
CA ALA A 174 7.65 4.51 -6.38
C ALA A 174 7.00 3.79 -7.58
N ALA A 175 7.52 2.62 -7.98
CA ALA A 175 6.91 1.80 -9.02
C ALA A 175 5.49 1.38 -8.66
N SER A 176 5.29 0.87 -7.44
CA SER A 176 4.01 0.41 -6.92
C SER A 176 2.97 1.53 -6.74
N MET A 177 3.41 2.77 -6.55
CA MET A 177 2.55 3.96 -6.38
C MET A 177 2.35 4.76 -7.67
N SER A 178 2.87 4.28 -8.80
CA SER A 178 2.75 4.96 -10.10
C SER A 178 1.37 4.76 -10.72
N VAL A 179 0.35 5.46 -10.17
CA VAL A 179 -1.04 5.40 -10.64
C VAL A 179 -1.15 5.88 -12.09
N PRO A 180 -1.69 5.06 -13.01
CA PRO A 180 -1.85 5.45 -14.40
C PRO A 180 -2.69 6.72 -14.58
N GLY A 181 -2.25 7.59 -15.49
CA GLY A 181 -2.88 8.88 -15.73
C GLY A 181 -2.40 10.00 -14.78
N MET A 182 -1.94 9.66 -13.57
CA MET A 182 -1.34 10.62 -12.64
C MET A 182 0.19 10.61 -12.77
N PHE A 183 0.81 9.45 -12.71
CA PHE A 183 2.26 9.31 -12.79
C PHE A 183 2.73 8.79 -14.15
N ILE A 184 3.96 9.16 -14.50
CA ILE A 184 4.68 8.49 -15.58
C ILE A 184 4.96 7.06 -15.13
N PRO A 185 4.75 6.04 -16.00
CA PRO A 185 5.14 4.67 -15.68
C PRO A 185 6.61 4.60 -15.25
N PHE A 186 6.88 3.91 -14.14
CA PHE A 186 8.20 3.77 -13.59
C PHE A 186 9.05 2.82 -14.43
N LYS A 187 10.19 3.28 -14.92
CA LYS A 187 11.12 2.44 -15.68
C LYS A 187 11.94 1.60 -14.72
N PHE A 188 11.78 0.29 -14.79
CA PHE A 188 12.52 -0.67 -13.98
C PHE A 188 13.10 -1.75 -14.91
N GLU A 189 14.43 -1.71 -15.12
CA GLU A 189 15.11 -2.55 -16.11
C GLU A 189 14.48 -2.39 -17.52
N ASP A 190 13.96 -3.48 -18.09
CA ASP A 190 13.24 -3.54 -19.38
C ASP A 190 11.72 -3.36 -19.26
N LYS A 191 11.19 -3.18 -18.03
CA LYS A 191 9.76 -3.07 -17.73
C LYS A 191 9.29 -1.64 -17.58
N MET A 192 8.01 -1.43 -17.85
CA MET A 192 7.28 -0.20 -17.56
C MET A 192 6.26 -0.47 -16.46
N LEU A 193 6.63 -0.14 -15.22
CA LEU A 193 5.82 -0.45 -14.06
C LEU A 193 4.83 0.67 -13.74
N VAL A 194 3.63 0.25 -13.36
CA VAL A 194 2.57 1.10 -12.84
C VAL A 194 2.02 0.50 -11.54
N ASP A 195 1.07 1.20 -10.92
CA ASP A 195 0.48 0.82 -9.63
C ASP A 195 0.05 -0.66 -9.60
N GLY A 196 0.45 -1.34 -8.54
CA GLY A 196 0.16 -2.75 -8.33
C GLY A 196 -1.33 -3.05 -8.10
N GLY A 197 -2.11 -2.02 -7.72
CA GLY A 197 -3.55 -2.13 -7.51
C GLY A 197 -4.34 -2.54 -8.76
N LEU A 198 -3.74 -2.42 -9.96
CA LEU A 198 -4.34 -2.89 -11.20
C LEU A 198 -4.40 -4.41 -11.31
N ILE A 199 -3.54 -5.15 -10.60
CA ILE A 199 -3.43 -6.60 -10.72
C ILE A 199 -3.59 -7.34 -9.40
N ASP A 200 -3.08 -6.79 -8.29
CA ASP A 200 -3.11 -7.41 -6.97
C ASP A 200 -3.23 -6.33 -5.87
N PRO A 201 -4.44 -5.77 -5.68
CA PRO A 201 -4.69 -4.66 -4.77
C PRO A 201 -4.37 -4.96 -3.30
N VAL A 202 -4.52 -6.22 -2.87
CA VAL A 202 -4.16 -6.70 -1.53
C VAL A 202 -3.31 -7.96 -1.70
N PRO A 203 -1.97 -7.89 -1.54
CA PRO A 203 -1.05 -8.92 -2.02
C PRO A 203 -0.97 -10.16 -1.09
N VAL A 204 -2.11 -10.80 -0.84
CA VAL A 204 -2.25 -11.95 0.06
C VAL A 204 -1.45 -13.14 -0.43
N ASP A 205 -1.54 -13.45 -1.74
CA ASP A 205 -0.81 -14.58 -2.32
C ASP A 205 0.70 -14.39 -2.19
N VAL A 206 1.19 -13.15 -2.36
CA VAL A 206 2.62 -12.84 -2.21
C VAL A 206 3.10 -13.11 -0.79
N VAL A 207 2.33 -12.70 0.23
CA VAL A 207 2.65 -12.98 1.64
C VAL A 207 2.63 -14.49 1.91
N ARG A 208 1.68 -15.20 1.32
CA ARG A 208 1.58 -16.67 1.46
C ARG A 208 2.79 -17.37 0.83
N GLU A 209 3.21 -16.94 -0.36
CA GLU A 209 4.40 -17.44 -1.05
C GLU A 209 5.71 -17.13 -0.29
N MET A 210 5.73 -16.08 0.55
CA MET A 210 6.85 -15.81 1.45
C MET A 210 6.96 -16.82 2.60
N GLY A 211 5.92 -17.62 2.83
CA GLY A 211 5.89 -18.69 3.83
C GLY A 211 5.05 -18.37 5.07
N ALA A 212 4.09 -17.47 4.99
CA ALA A 212 3.14 -17.20 6.06
C ALA A 212 2.12 -18.34 6.19
N ASP A 213 1.92 -18.81 7.42
CA ASP A 213 0.89 -19.78 7.77
C ASP A 213 -0.47 -19.11 7.95
N ILE A 214 -0.48 -17.90 8.54
CA ILE A 214 -1.66 -17.05 8.74
C ILE A 214 -1.41 -15.72 8.03
N VAL A 215 -2.32 -15.31 7.16
CA VAL A 215 -2.25 -14.03 6.44
C VAL A 215 -3.38 -13.10 6.87
N ILE A 216 -2.99 -11.90 7.32
CA ILE A 216 -3.90 -10.79 7.60
C ILE A 216 -3.90 -9.88 6.37
N GLY A 217 -5.05 -9.70 5.74
CA GLY A 217 -5.23 -8.77 4.62
C GLY A 217 -5.89 -7.46 5.08
N VAL A 218 -5.32 -6.31 4.69
CA VAL A 218 -5.92 -5.00 4.96
C VAL A 218 -6.40 -4.38 3.66
N SER A 219 -7.71 -4.26 3.50
CA SER A 219 -8.39 -3.75 2.32
C SER A 219 -8.98 -2.38 2.63
N LEU A 220 -8.47 -1.33 1.97
CA LEU A 220 -8.92 0.05 2.19
C LEU A 220 -9.93 0.55 1.16
N ARG A 221 -10.21 -0.23 0.11
CA ARG A 221 -11.15 0.17 -0.94
C ARG A 221 -12.57 -0.24 -0.56
N ASP A 222 -13.48 0.74 -0.59
CA ASP A 222 -14.92 0.52 -0.50
C ASP A 222 -15.59 0.90 -1.84
N ILE A 223 -16.38 0.00 -2.42
CA ILE A 223 -17.09 0.25 -3.68
C ILE A 223 -18.27 1.23 -3.48
N GLN A 224 -18.77 1.33 -2.26
CA GLN A 224 -19.94 2.16 -1.89
C GLN A 224 -19.55 3.56 -1.40
N GLU A 225 -18.39 4.08 -1.81
CA GLU A 225 -17.96 5.42 -1.41
C GLU A 225 -18.94 6.51 -1.86
N ASP A 226 -19.44 7.25 -0.89
CA ASP A 226 -20.34 8.39 -1.11
C ASP A 226 -19.65 9.62 -1.74
N THR A 227 -18.32 9.57 -1.88
CA THR A 227 -17.46 10.70 -2.32
C THR A 227 -17.05 10.64 -3.80
N LEU A 228 -17.75 9.85 -4.60
CA LEU A 228 -17.41 9.72 -6.02
C LEU A 228 -17.75 11.00 -6.79
N PRO A 229 -16.93 11.36 -7.79
CA PRO A 229 -17.16 12.53 -8.60
C PRO A 229 -18.49 12.42 -9.33
N VAL A 230 -19.16 13.56 -9.54
CA VAL A 230 -20.41 13.64 -10.29
C VAL A 230 -20.20 13.03 -11.68
N ILE A 231 -21.03 12.03 -12.01
CA ILE A 231 -20.95 11.33 -13.31
C ILE A 231 -21.69 12.15 -14.35
N ASN A 232 -20.96 13.02 -15.07
CA ASN A 232 -21.55 13.95 -16.02
C ASN A 232 -20.82 14.03 -17.37
N ASN A 233 -19.74 13.28 -17.56
CA ASN A 233 -18.99 13.26 -18.81
C ASN A 233 -18.30 11.89 -19.04
N VAL A 234 -17.76 11.68 -20.23
CA VAL A 234 -17.13 10.41 -20.63
C VAL A 234 -15.97 10.04 -19.71
N VAL A 235 -15.15 11.01 -19.28
CA VAL A 235 -14.00 10.76 -18.40
C VAL A 235 -14.48 10.26 -17.04
N SER A 236 -15.49 10.89 -16.44
CA SER A 236 -16.04 10.45 -15.15
C SER A 236 -16.73 9.08 -15.24
N ILE A 237 -17.35 8.75 -16.38
CA ILE A 237 -17.92 7.41 -16.63
C ILE A 237 -16.81 6.35 -16.69
N LEU A 238 -15.76 6.60 -17.48
CA LEU A 238 -14.62 5.69 -17.60
C LEU A 238 -13.91 5.50 -16.25
N TYR A 239 -13.65 6.61 -15.55
CA TYR A 239 -13.06 6.55 -14.21
C TYR A 239 -13.90 5.68 -13.27
N ARG A 240 -15.23 5.91 -13.23
CA ARG A 240 -16.13 5.12 -12.39
C ARG A 240 -16.15 3.64 -12.78
N SER A 241 -16.12 3.35 -14.07
CA SER A 241 -16.10 1.95 -14.56
C SER A 241 -14.83 1.22 -14.10
N VAL A 242 -13.67 1.85 -14.26
CA VAL A 242 -12.40 1.30 -13.76
C VAL A 242 -12.43 1.15 -12.23
N TYR A 243 -12.96 2.14 -11.53
CA TYR A 243 -13.07 2.10 -10.07
C TYR A 243 -13.91 0.91 -9.57
N ILE A 244 -15.03 0.60 -10.24
CA ILE A 244 -15.85 -0.59 -9.93
C ILE A 244 -15.05 -1.86 -10.14
N MET A 245 -14.36 -1.98 -11.28
CA MET A 245 -13.53 -3.16 -11.59
C MET A 245 -12.43 -3.37 -10.54
N LEU A 246 -11.74 -2.29 -10.16
CA LEU A 246 -10.71 -2.34 -9.12
C LEU A 246 -11.28 -2.72 -7.75
N GLY A 247 -12.50 -2.28 -7.44
CA GLY A 247 -13.19 -2.67 -6.20
C GLY A 247 -13.49 -4.16 -6.14
N GLU A 248 -13.96 -4.75 -7.23
CA GLU A 248 -14.18 -6.20 -7.30
C GLU A 248 -12.85 -6.99 -7.22
N LEU A 249 -11.81 -6.53 -7.93
CA LEU A 249 -10.49 -7.13 -7.83
C LEU A 249 -9.93 -7.07 -6.40
N ASN A 250 -10.13 -5.93 -5.72
CA ASN A 250 -9.74 -5.76 -4.32
C ASN A 250 -10.45 -6.78 -3.40
N ASN A 251 -11.75 -6.97 -3.60
CA ASN A 251 -12.51 -7.97 -2.84
C ASN A 251 -11.99 -9.39 -3.10
N ILE A 252 -11.73 -9.74 -4.35
CA ILE A 252 -11.19 -11.06 -4.73
C ILE A 252 -9.82 -11.29 -4.07
N SER A 253 -8.90 -10.32 -4.16
CA SER A 253 -7.57 -10.42 -3.57
C SER A 253 -7.64 -10.52 -2.04
N ALA A 254 -8.38 -9.63 -1.39
CA ALA A 254 -8.48 -9.58 0.06
C ALA A 254 -9.12 -10.84 0.67
N ASN A 255 -10.13 -11.42 -0.01
CA ASN A 255 -10.83 -12.62 0.48
C ASN A 255 -9.96 -13.90 0.51
N LYS A 256 -8.77 -13.87 -0.03
CA LYS A 256 -7.79 -14.97 0.07
C LYS A 256 -7.09 -15.02 1.42
N ALA A 257 -7.16 -13.95 2.21
CA ALA A 257 -6.57 -13.88 3.54
C ALA A 257 -7.38 -14.70 4.57
N ASP A 258 -6.71 -15.20 5.60
CA ASP A 258 -7.35 -15.91 6.71
C ASP A 258 -8.18 -14.95 7.58
N ILE A 259 -7.70 -13.70 7.69
CA ILE A 259 -8.42 -12.60 8.35
C ILE A 259 -8.34 -11.37 7.44
N VAL A 260 -9.49 -10.70 7.24
CA VAL A 260 -9.55 -9.46 6.46
C VAL A 260 -10.02 -8.32 7.35
N ILE A 261 -9.24 -7.24 7.38
CA ILE A 261 -9.60 -5.97 8.00
C ILE A 261 -10.12 -5.04 6.90
N ARG A 262 -11.40 -4.65 6.99
CA ARG A 262 -12.09 -3.77 6.03
C ARG A 262 -12.72 -2.59 6.73
N PRO A 263 -11.97 -1.52 6.97
CA PRO A 263 -12.52 -0.32 7.57
C PRO A 263 -13.44 0.41 6.59
N HIS A 264 -14.64 0.76 7.03
CA HIS A 264 -15.57 1.58 6.25
C HIS A 264 -15.41 3.04 6.62
N TYR A 265 -14.79 3.82 5.74
CA TYR A 265 -14.62 5.25 5.92
C TYR A 265 -15.58 6.03 5.01
N ARG A 266 -16.40 6.89 5.60
CA ARG A 266 -17.40 7.72 4.90
C ARG A 266 -17.05 9.22 4.87
N GLY A 267 -15.82 9.57 5.16
CA GLY A 267 -15.37 10.96 5.13
C GLY A 267 -14.82 11.39 3.77
N PRO A 268 -14.53 12.69 3.60
CA PRO A 268 -13.93 13.20 2.38
C PRO A 268 -12.54 12.57 2.16
N LEU A 269 -12.29 12.14 0.93
CA LEU A 269 -10.96 11.73 0.49
C LEU A 269 -10.27 12.96 -0.08
N SER A 270 -9.47 13.61 0.73
CA SER A 270 -8.60 14.70 0.31
C SER A 270 -7.16 14.34 0.59
N THR A 271 -6.27 14.73 -0.27
CA THR A 271 -4.85 14.63 -0.04
C THR A 271 -4.40 15.69 0.98
N ASP A 272 -5.04 16.86 0.96
CA ASP A 272 -4.89 17.92 1.98
C ASP A 272 -5.88 17.67 3.14
N MET A 273 -5.56 16.66 3.96
CA MET A 273 -6.37 16.33 5.14
C MET A 273 -5.92 17.13 6.36
N GLU A 274 -6.90 17.71 7.07
CA GLU A 274 -6.67 18.24 8.41
C GLU A 274 -6.15 17.13 9.35
N LYS A 275 -5.36 17.54 10.34
CA LYS A 275 -4.74 16.61 11.30
C LYS A 275 -5.77 15.75 12.04
N GLU A 276 -6.92 16.30 12.34
CA GLU A 276 -8.04 15.64 12.99
C GLU A 276 -8.57 14.47 12.17
N ASN A 277 -8.70 14.64 10.86
CA ASN A 277 -9.14 13.59 9.92
C ASN A 277 -8.08 12.48 9.81
N LYS A 278 -6.78 12.83 9.77
CA LYS A 278 -5.69 11.86 9.81
C LYS A 278 -5.75 10.97 11.06
N ILE A 279 -5.94 11.59 12.22
CA ILE A 279 -6.09 10.90 13.52
C ILE A 279 -7.36 10.03 13.53
N GLN A 280 -8.46 10.49 12.93
CA GLN A 280 -9.70 9.70 12.84
C GLN A 280 -9.51 8.43 12.02
N LEU A 281 -8.77 8.50 10.90
CA LEU A 281 -8.44 7.33 10.09
C LEU A 281 -7.55 6.33 10.85
N ILE A 282 -6.56 6.81 11.62
CA ILE A 282 -5.75 5.95 12.48
C ILE A 282 -6.64 5.21 13.50
N LYS A 283 -7.53 5.95 14.21
CA LYS A 283 -8.46 5.36 15.18
C LYS A 283 -9.39 4.33 14.54
N LEU A 284 -9.87 4.59 13.32
CA LEU A 284 -10.70 3.62 12.59
C LEU A 284 -9.92 2.32 12.35
N GLY A 285 -8.65 2.41 11.94
CA GLY A 285 -7.77 1.25 11.80
C GLY A 285 -7.58 0.49 13.10
N GLU A 286 -7.39 1.21 14.21
CA GLU A 286 -7.29 0.60 15.55
C GLU A 286 -8.57 -0.14 15.94
N GLU A 287 -9.74 0.48 15.76
CA GLU A 287 -11.04 -0.09 16.13
C GLU A 287 -11.35 -1.37 15.33
N GLU A 288 -11.14 -1.34 14.02
CA GLU A 288 -11.40 -2.50 13.18
C GLU A 288 -10.43 -3.65 13.47
N THR A 289 -9.17 -3.34 13.79
CA THR A 289 -8.20 -4.36 14.15
C THR A 289 -8.52 -4.99 15.50
N LYS A 290 -8.93 -4.22 16.49
CA LYS A 290 -9.33 -4.75 17.82
C LYS A 290 -10.45 -5.79 17.70
N LYS A 291 -11.35 -5.66 16.73
CA LYS A 291 -12.45 -6.63 16.52
C LYS A 291 -11.94 -8.01 16.11
N ILE A 292 -10.84 -8.07 15.38
CA ILE A 292 -10.29 -9.34 14.85
C ILE A 292 -9.26 -10.00 15.78
N ILE A 293 -8.74 -9.31 16.77
CA ILE A 293 -7.72 -9.84 17.67
C ILE A 293 -8.13 -11.15 18.36
N PRO A 294 -9.36 -11.30 18.89
CA PRO A 294 -9.78 -12.58 19.51
C PRO A 294 -9.73 -13.75 18.53
N LEU A 295 -10.19 -13.54 17.29
CA LEU A 295 -10.14 -14.54 16.24
C LEU A 295 -8.69 -14.86 15.85
N LEU A 296 -7.85 -13.84 15.67
CA LEU A 296 -6.44 -14.02 15.34
C LEU A 296 -5.71 -14.85 16.40
N LYS A 297 -5.90 -14.53 17.70
CA LYS A 297 -5.30 -15.30 18.81
C LYS A 297 -5.80 -16.74 18.84
N THR A 298 -7.07 -16.97 18.49
CA THR A 298 -7.61 -18.33 18.38
C THR A 298 -6.94 -19.10 17.23
N LEU A 299 -6.79 -18.48 16.06
CA LEU A 299 -6.09 -19.08 14.93
C LEU A 299 -4.64 -19.43 15.29
N ILE A 300 -3.90 -18.48 15.88
CA ILE A 300 -2.51 -18.71 16.33
C ILE A 300 -2.43 -19.91 17.29
N SER A 301 -3.40 -20.05 18.20
CA SER A 301 -3.40 -21.11 19.20
C SER A 301 -3.79 -22.48 18.63
N SER A 302 -4.35 -22.53 17.43
CA SER A 302 -4.76 -23.77 16.76
C SER A 302 -3.67 -24.46 15.94
N TYR A 303 -2.52 -23.80 15.78
CA TYR A 303 -1.31 -24.32 15.15
C TYR A 303 -0.39 -24.97 16.18
#